data_5acfccd81300480c866648d846b7fba7
#
_entry.id   5acfccd81300480c866648d846b7fba7
#
_cell.length_a   1.000
_cell.length_b   1.000
_cell.length_c   1.000
_cell.angle_alpha   90.00
_cell.angle_beta   90.00
_cell.angle_gamma   90.00
#
_symmetry.space_group_name_H-M   'P 1'
#
loop_
_entity.id
_entity.type
_entity.pdbx_description
1 polymer ?
#
loop_
_entity_poly.entity_id
_entity_poly.type
_entity_poly.pdbx_seq_one_letter_code
_entity_poly.pdbx_strand_id
1 'polypeptide(L)'
;MRTAYRCRAYPDGEQQVMLSRTFGCVRIVWNRTLAARHERYAAEGKGTSYAETDRALTAMKKTPELAFLGEVSSVPLQQALRHQHAAFAAFSGGRARYPRFKSRQGHQSAHYTRSAFTFRGGVLKLAKTAIPLRYVWSWPDVDVTTLNPATVIVARESDGRWYVTFTVEADDPEPLPEAGRAVGVDLGVKDFAALSDGTKIASPRHLERKARNLARYQRRLARKQKGSANRARAKAKAARAHRKVKNARQDFLHKTSTALVREHDVIVIEDLNVSGMTRRPKPEPDGNGGYQRNGAAAKAGLSRSVLDAGFGEFRRQLEYKAERYGRTLTVIDRWYPSSKTCSACGHLLAGLSLSTRHWQCPSCGARHDRDINAAKNILAAGRAVARGSPGDACGADVSHSGSSRVRSAVKQEPRRATAGIPVLQDGE
;
A
#
# COMPACT_ATOMS: atom_id res chain seq x y z
N MET A 1 -1.98 19.73 -6.75
CA MET A 1 -1.81 18.28 -6.43
C MET A 1 -0.38 17.81 -6.63
N ARG A 2 0.11 16.81 -5.83
CA ARG A 2 1.44 16.22 -6.08
C ARG A 2 1.32 14.96 -6.92
N THR A 3 1.98 14.95 -8.07
CA THR A 3 2.00 13.81 -8.99
C THR A 3 3.41 13.19 -9.05
N ALA A 4 3.49 11.87 -9.14
CA ALA A 4 4.74 11.13 -9.16
C ALA A 4 4.88 10.29 -10.44
N TYR A 5 5.89 10.58 -11.24
CA TYR A 5 6.22 9.85 -12.46
C TYR A 5 7.40 8.91 -12.22
N ARG A 6 7.16 7.61 -12.29
CA ARG A 6 8.18 6.58 -12.04
C ARG A 6 8.70 5.98 -13.33
N CYS A 7 9.95 6.24 -13.65
CA CYS A 7 10.63 5.82 -14.86
C CYS A 7 11.65 4.72 -14.61
N ARG A 8 11.93 3.91 -15.64
CA ARG A 8 13.06 2.99 -15.64
C ARG A 8 14.36 3.77 -15.78
N ALA A 9 15.30 3.57 -14.85
CA ALA A 9 16.63 4.20 -14.87
C ALA A 9 17.73 3.20 -15.27
N TYR A 10 18.80 3.72 -15.88
CA TYR A 10 19.94 2.97 -16.40
C TYR A 10 21.25 3.63 -15.96
N PRO A 11 21.58 3.59 -14.66
CA PRO A 11 22.86 4.11 -14.19
C PRO A 11 24.03 3.30 -14.79
N ASP A 12 25.10 3.96 -15.16
CA ASP A 12 26.36 3.33 -15.53
C ASP A 12 27.08 2.71 -14.32
N GLY A 13 28.28 2.12 -14.53
CA GLY A 13 29.02 1.43 -13.47
C GLY A 13 29.38 2.33 -12.29
N GLU A 14 29.85 3.56 -12.54
CA GLU A 14 30.25 4.51 -11.52
C GLU A 14 29.03 5.02 -10.75
N GLN A 15 27.95 5.35 -11.45
CA GLN A 15 26.69 5.75 -10.83
C GLN A 15 26.10 4.63 -9.97
N GLN A 16 26.17 3.37 -10.40
CA GLN A 16 25.72 2.24 -9.59
C GLN A 16 26.50 2.09 -8.30
N VAL A 17 27.82 2.31 -8.33
CA VAL A 17 28.68 2.29 -7.14
C VAL A 17 28.30 3.45 -6.22
N MET A 18 28.24 4.69 -6.73
CA MET A 18 27.88 5.88 -5.96
C MET A 18 26.48 5.77 -5.33
N LEU A 19 25.48 5.36 -6.08
CA LEU A 19 24.12 5.18 -5.59
C LEU A 19 24.04 4.04 -4.55
N SER A 20 24.79 2.95 -4.73
CA SER A 20 24.85 1.86 -3.76
C SER A 20 25.51 2.29 -2.45
N ARG A 21 26.58 3.11 -2.51
CA ARG A 21 27.17 3.77 -1.33
C ARG A 21 26.16 4.67 -0.64
N THR A 22 25.46 5.52 -1.40
CA THR A 22 24.41 6.40 -0.87
C THR A 22 23.34 5.62 -0.13
N PHE A 23 22.84 4.49 -0.69
CA PHE A 23 21.88 3.62 0.01
C PHE A 23 22.45 3.01 1.30
N GLY A 24 23.74 2.66 1.28
CA GLY A 24 24.46 2.20 2.47
C GLY A 24 24.47 3.26 3.56
N CYS A 25 24.86 4.47 3.23
CA CYS A 25 24.91 5.62 4.14
C CYS A 25 23.51 5.95 4.69
N VAL A 26 22.49 6.03 3.84
CA VAL A 26 21.09 6.22 4.26
C VAL A 26 20.64 5.17 5.27
N ARG A 27 21.02 3.91 5.07
CA ARG A 27 20.69 2.83 6.00
C ARG A 27 21.44 2.96 7.34
N ILE A 28 22.71 3.30 7.30
CA ILE A 28 23.53 3.47 8.50
C ILE A 28 22.99 4.62 9.34
N VAL A 29 22.75 5.80 8.72
CA VAL A 29 22.18 6.96 9.38
C VAL A 29 20.82 6.62 10.01
N TRP A 30 19.91 6.00 9.24
CA TRP A 30 18.62 5.57 9.78
C TRP A 30 18.78 4.65 10.99
N ASN A 31 19.63 3.63 10.90
CA ASN A 31 19.76 2.63 11.95
C ASN A 31 20.45 3.19 13.21
N ARG A 32 21.51 3.96 13.06
CA ARG A 32 22.20 4.60 14.19
C ARG A 32 21.28 5.58 14.92
N THR A 33 20.57 6.43 14.19
CA THR A 33 19.65 7.39 14.82
C THR A 33 18.43 6.68 15.42
N LEU A 34 17.97 5.56 14.86
CA LEU A 34 16.89 4.77 15.46
C LEU A 34 17.35 4.13 16.78
N ALA A 35 18.55 3.56 16.83
CA ALA A 35 19.13 3.02 18.05
C ALA A 35 19.27 4.09 19.14
N ALA A 36 19.88 5.24 18.81
CA ALA A 36 20.03 6.35 19.75
C ALA A 36 18.68 6.89 20.28
N ARG A 37 17.66 6.96 19.43
CA ARG A 37 16.29 7.32 19.88
C ARG A 37 15.70 6.30 20.83
N HIS A 38 15.93 5.02 20.59
CA HIS A 38 15.44 3.94 21.44
C HIS A 38 16.14 3.98 22.82
N GLU A 39 17.48 4.07 22.82
CA GLU A 39 18.30 4.18 24.03
C GLU A 39 17.91 5.39 24.87
N ARG A 40 17.76 6.56 24.25
CA ARG A 40 17.37 7.78 24.97
C ARG A 40 15.97 7.66 25.58
N TYR A 41 15.02 7.11 24.83
CA TYR A 41 13.66 6.94 25.33
C TYR A 41 13.61 5.94 26.52
N ALA A 42 14.41 4.87 26.44
CA ALA A 42 14.51 3.89 27.51
C ALA A 42 15.16 4.49 28.78
N ALA A 43 16.18 5.36 28.61
CA ALA A 43 16.88 5.97 29.74
C ALA A 43 16.15 7.18 30.35
N GLU A 44 15.55 8.05 29.52
CA GLU A 44 15.05 9.36 29.94
C GLU A 44 13.54 9.53 29.78
N GLY A 45 12.83 8.58 29.10
CA GLY A 45 11.43 8.73 28.72
C GLY A 45 11.16 9.85 27.69
N LYS A 46 12.22 10.45 27.12
CA LYS A 46 12.13 11.61 26.24
C LYS A 46 12.27 11.26 24.77
N GLY A 47 11.42 11.87 23.94
CA GLY A 47 11.54 11.81 22.49
C GLY A 47 12.76 12.59 21.96
N THR A 48 13.18 12.31 20.73
CA THR A 48 14.27 13.04 20.05
C THR A 48 13.70 13.85 18.88
N SER A 49 14.01 15.13 18.84
CA SER A 49 13.57 16.04 17.76
C SER A 49 14.32 15.79 16.44
N TYR A 50 13.82 16.38 15.36
CA TYR A 50 14.55 16.36 14.08
C TYR A 50 15.90 17.08 14.19
N ALA A 51 15.93 18.26 14.84
CA ALA A 51 17.14 19.08 14.97
C ALA A 51 18.26 18.34 15.73
N GLU A 52 17.94 17.57 16.75
CA GLU A 52 18.91 16.75 17.48
C GLU A 52 19.48 15.64 16.61
N THR A 53 18.66 14.99 15.79
CA THR A 53 19.14 13.95 14.86
C THR A 53 20.00 14.53 13.72
N ASP A 54 19.72 15.75 13.26
CA ASP A 54 20.53 16.43 12.24
C ASP A 54 21.89 16.87 12.81
N ARG A 55 21.93 17.39 14.03
CA ARG A 55 23.18 17.63 14.78
C ARG A 55 23.98 16.36 14.96
N ALA A 56 23.32 15.25 15.35
CA ALA A 56 23.97 13.95 15.47
C ALA A 56 24.57 13.47 14.14
N LEU A 57 23.86 13.68 13.00
CA LEU A 57 24.42 13.37 11.68
C LEU A 57 25.70 14.16 11.38
N THR A 58 25.73 15.43 11.76
CA THR A 58 26.92 16.29 11.59
C THR A 58 28.08 15.78 12.44
N ALA A 59 27.82 15.36 13.68
CA ALA A 59 28.81 14.74 14.55
C ALA A 59 29.33 13.40 13.99
N MET A 60 28.41 12.53 13.52
CA MET A 60 28.76 11.25 12.89
C MET A 60 29.75 11.39 11.74
N LYS A 61 29.62 12.44 10.91
CA LYS A 61 30.53 12.68 9.77
C LYS A 61 31.94 13.06 10.19
N LYS A 62 32.11 13.52 11.43
CA LYS A 62 33.42 13.90 11.98
C LYS A 62 34.16 12.72 12.64
N THR A 63 33.45 11.62 12.92
CA THR A 63 34.09 10.43 13.50
C THR A 63 34.84 9.66 12.41
N PRO A 64 36.06 9.15 12.70
CA PRO A 64 36.90 8.42 11.72
C PRO A 64 36.14 7.22 11.09
N GLU A 65 35.36 6.45 11.89
CA GLU A 65 34.67 5.26 11.43
C GLU A 65 33.50 5.58 10.48
N LEU A 66 32.99 6.82 10.49
CA LEU A 66 31.84 7.25 9.68
C LEU A 66 32.17 8.39 8.72
N ALA A 67 33.43 8.75 8.57
CA ALA A 67 33.89 9.84 7.66
C ALA A 67 33.41 9.62 6.23
N PHE A 68 33.23 8.37 5.79
CA PHE A 68 32.69 8.02 4.48
C PHE A 68 31.25 8.54 4.23
N LEU A 69 30.51 8.94 5.28
CA LEU A 69 29.21 9.65 5.10
C LEU A 69 29.36 10.99 4.39
N GLY A 70 30.57 11.59 4.39
CA GLY A 70 30.92 12.81 3.64
C GLY A 70 31.13 12.57 2.14
N GLU A 71 31.39 11.36 1.69
CA GLU A 71 31.62 11.01 0.29
C GLU A 71 30.33 11.13 -0.55
N VAL A 72 29.17 10.95 0.07
CA VAL A 72 27.88 11.03 -0.58
C VAL A 72 27.19 12.39 -0.35
N SER A 73 26.16 12.70 -1.13
CA SER A 73 25.35 13.89 -0.89
C SER A 73 24.69 13.84 0.49
N SER A 74 24.74 14.94 1.23
CA SER A 74 24.09 15.08 2.55
C SER A 74 22.58 15.01 2.49
N VAL A 75 21.99 15.44 1.37
CA VAL A 75 20.53 15.55 1.23
C VAL A 75 19.80 14.22 1.41
N PRO A 76 20.19 13.10 0.76
CA PRO A 76 19.58 11.80 1.03
C PRO A 76 19.68 11.35 2.50
N LEU A 77 20.74 11.75 3.21
CA LEU A 77 20.94 11.42 4.62
C LEU A 77 19.96 12.22 5.51
N GLN A 78 19.83 13.54 5.26
CA GLN A 78 18.86 14.40 5.92
C GLN A 78 17.42 13.98 5.63
N GLN A 79 17.12 13.59 4.37
CA GLN A 79 15.80 13.07 4.02
C GLN A 79 15.48 11.76 4.77
N ALA A 80 16.46 10.90 5.04
CA ALA A 80 16.28 9.72 5.87
C ALA A 80 15.86 10.09 7.32
N LEU A 81 16.44 11.14 7.90
CA LEU A 81 16.06 11.66 9.22
C LEU A 81 14.64 12.25 9.23
N ARG A 82 14.30 13.03 8.20
CA ARG A 82 12.93 13.57 8.04
C ARG A 82 11.89 12.46 7.93
N HIS A 83 12.16 11.42 7.13
CA HIS A 83 11.29 10.25 7.04
C HIS A 83 11.19 9.48 8.34
N GLN A 84 12.28 9.38 9.10
CA GLN A 84 12.26 8.74 10.42
C GLN A 84 11.40 9.55 11.40
N HIS A 85 11.54 10.87 11.41
CA HIS A 85 10.73 11.75 12.25
C HIS A 85 9.24 11.64 11.91
N ALA A 86 8.89 11.66 10.63
CA ALA A 86 7.51 11.45 10.16
C ALA A 86 6.98 10.05 10.55
N ALA A 87 7.83 9.00 10.52
CA ALA A 87 7.44 7.67 10.94
C ALA A 87 7.15 7.59 12.45
N PHE A 88 7.91 8.30 13.28
CA PHE A 88 7.64 8.43 14.71
C PHE A 88 6.35 9.22 14.99
N ALA A 89 6.12 10.32 14.29
CA ALA A 89 4.87 11.09 14.40
C ALA A 89 3.65 10.24 14.00
N ALA A 90 3.77 9.39 12.96
CA ALA A 90 2.72 8.46 12.58
C ALA A 90 2.49 7.35 13.63
N PHE A 91 3.56 6.87 14.26
CA PHE A 91 3.49 5.89 15.35
C PHE A 91 2.81 6.48 16.60
N SER A 92 3.24 7.65 17.06
CA SER A 92 2.65 8.34 18.21
C SER A 92 1.18 8.71 17.98
N GLY A 93 0.80 9.02 16.74
CA GLY A 93 -0.60 9.25 16.34
C GLY A 93 -1.41 7.96 16.09
N GLY A 94 -0.91 6.77 16.44
CA GLY A 94 -1.62 5.49 16.26
C GLY A 94 -1.82 5.04 14.80
N ARG A 95 -1.29 5.80 13.82
CA ARG A 95 -1.47 5.55 12.37
C ARG A 95 -0.50 4.53 11.80
N ALA A 96 0.61 4.24 12.48
CA ALA A 96 1.63 3.31 12.05
C ALA A 96 2.23 2.51 13.21
N ARG A 97 2.91 1.40 12.86
CA ARG A 97 3.70 0.65 13.85
C ARG A 97 5.04 1.35 14.11
N TYR A 98 5.71 0.96 15.22
CA TYR A 98 7.04 1.45 15.57
C TYR A 98 8.01 1.29 14.38
N PRO A 99 8.87 2.31 14.10
CA PRO A 99 9.84 2.27 13.03
C PRO A 99 10.82 1.09 13.17
N ARG A 100 11.18 0.46 12.06
CA ARG A 100 12.07 -0.72 12.05
C ARG A 100 13.44 -0.38 11.51
N PHE A 101 14.44 -1.13 11.95
CA PHE A 101 15.78 -1.10 11.37
C PHE A 101 15.72 -1.50 9.88
N LYS A 102 16.51 -0.79 9.07
CA LYS A 102 16.65 -1.08 7.63
C LYS A 102 17.71 -2.15 7.41
N SER A 103 17.41 -3.18 6.63
CA SER A 103 18.35 -4.22 6.24
C SER A 103 19.00 -3.95 4.88
N ARG A 104 20.19 -4.52 4.63
CA ARG A 104 20.85 -4.47 3.31
C ARG A 104 20.03 -5.15 2.22
N GLN A 105 19.15 -6.07 2.58
CA GLN A 105 18.29 -6.82 1.64
C GLN A 105 16.91 -6.18 1.46
N GLY A 106 16.57 -5.16 2.24
CA GLY A 106 15.33 -4.42 2.16
C GLY A 106 15.29 -3.47 0.96
N HIS A 107 14.26 -2.61 0.96
CA HIS A 107 14.08 -1.57 -0.05
C HIS A 107 15.25 -0.59 -0.01
N GLN A 108 15.85 -0.32 -1.15
CA GLN A 108 16.98 0.59 -1.30
C GLN A 108 16.54 1.81 -2.12
N SER A 109 16.57 2.98 -1.49
CA SER A 109 16.23 4.24 -2.15
C SER A 109 16.96 5.42 -1.52
N ALA A 110 17.18 6.46 -2.31
CA ALA A 110 17.71 7.75 -1.90
C ALA A 110 16.79 8.85 -2.44
N HIS A 111 16.47 9.81 -1.59
CA HIS A 111 15.59 10.93 -1.90
C HIS A 111 16.44 12.20 -2.04
N TYR A 112 16.29 12.87 -3.16
CA TYR A 112 17.01 14.10 -3.50
C TYR A 112 16.01 15.25 -3.59
N THR A 113 16.28 16.36 -2.93
CA THR A 113 15.57 17.63 -3.10
C THR A 113 16.30 18.49 -4.11
N ARG A 114 15.72 19.61 -4.52
CA ARG A 114 16.25 20.51 -5.57
C ARG A 114 17.72 20.91 -5.36
N SER A 115 18.19 21.00 -4.12
CA SER A 115 19.60 21.31 -3.82
C SER A 115 20.59 20.18 -4.15
N ALA A 116 20.10 18.97 -4.48
CA ALA A 116 20.94 17.80 -4.72
C ALA A 116 20.73 17.15 -6.08
N PHE A 117 20.04 17.82 -6.99
CA PHE A 117 19.96 17.43 -8.40
C PHE A 117 19.75 18.67 -9.27
N THR A 118 20.10 18.54 -10.53
CA THR A 118 19.65 19.46 -11.59
C THR A 118 18.77 18.70 -12.58
N PHE A 119 17.71 19.37 -13.01
CA PHE A 119 16.81 18.86 -14.03
C PHE A 119 16.47 19.97 -15.01
N ARG A 120 16.91 19.84 -16.26
CA ARG A 120 16.70 20.84 -17.31
C ARG A 120 16.49 20.12 -18.64
N GLY A 121 15.47 20.50 -19.39
CA GLY A 121 15.17 19.89 -20.70
C GLY A 121 15.07 18.37 -20.68
N GLY A 122 14.52 17.79 -19.62
CA GLY A 122 14.42 16.34 -19.48
C GLY A 122 15.72 15.62 -19.04
N VAL A 123 16.81 16.36 -18.80
CA VAL A 123 18.10 15.79 -18.38
C VAL A 123 18.25 15.87 -16.87
N LEU A 124 18.42 14.73 -16.23
CA LEU A 124 18.63 14.60 -14.77
C LEU A 124 20.08 14.36 -14.43
N LYS A 125 20.68 15.25 -13.64
CA LYS A 125 22.00 15.04 -13.01
C LYS A 125 21.88 15.07 -11.51
N LEU A 126 22.37 14.05 -10.82
CA LEU A 126 22.37 13.94 -9.36
C LEU A 126 23.65 14.53 -8.77
N ALA A 127 23.57 15.05 -7.54
CA ALA A 127 24.76 15.48 -6.81
C ALA A 127 25.75 14.33 -6.62
N LYS A 128 27.02 14.65 -6.72
CA LYS A 128 28.13 13.66 -6.64
C LYS A 128 28.16 12.63 -7.78
N THR A 129 27.48 12.91 -8.92
CA THR A 129 27.65 12.14 -10.16
C THR A 129 28.25 13.01 -11.25
N ALA A 130 29.16 12.45 -12.04
CA ALA A 130 29.83 13.18 -13.12
C ALA A 130 28.88 13.47 -14.29
N ILE A 131 28.14 12.45 -14.72
CA ILE A 131 27.26 12.50 -15.89
C ILE A 131 25.78 12.39 -15.51
N PRO A 132 24.86 12.79 -16.40
CA PRO A 132 23.42 12.65 -16.20
C PRO A 132 22.98 11.19 -16.06
N LEU A 133 21.95 10.95 -15.24
CA LEU A 133 21.33 9.64 -15.09
C LEU A 133 20.40 9.37 -16.27
N ARG A 134 20.69 8.30 -17.03
CA ARG A 134 19.82 7.87 -18.13
C ARG A 134 18.54 7.19 -17.60
N TYR A 135 17.39 7.57 -18.17
CA TYR A 135 16.10 6.95 -17.88
C TYR A 135 15.21 6.94 -19.13
N VAL A 136 14.14 6.14 -19.12
CA VAL A 136 13.16 6.07 -20.19
C VAL A 136 11.86 6.70 -19.70
N TRP A 137 11.44 7.77 -20.38
CA TRP A 137 10.14 8.39 -20.12
C TRP A 137 9.03 7.53 -20.72
N SER A 138 7.94 7.32 -19.97
CA SER A 138 6.87 6.38 -20.31
C SER A 138 5.47 7.01 -20.31
N TRP A 139 5.39 8.34 -20.28
CA TRP A 139 4.14 9.09 -20.32
C TRP A 139 4.10 9.99 -21.55
N PRO A 140 3.47 9.52 -22.66
CA PRO A 140 3.45 10.26 -23.92
C PRO A 140 2.69 11.60 -23.81
N ASP A 141 1.67 11.65 -22.96
CA ASP A 141 0.81 12.83 -22.79
C ASP A 141 1.45 13.93 -21.92
N VAL A 142 2.67 13.72 -21.44
CA VAL A 142 3.38 14.68 -20.57
C VAL A 142 4.75 14.96 -21.16
N ASP A 143 5.00 16.21 -21.52
CA ASP A 143 6.32 16.64 -21.98
C ASP A 143 7.30 16.66 -20.79
N VAL A 144 8.28 15.77 -20.84
CA VAL A 144 9.32 15.65 -19.84
C VAL A 144 10.19 16.91 -19.72
N THR A 145 10.31 17.68 -20.80
CA THR A 145 11.18 18.87 -20.85
C THR A 145 10.63 20.05 -20.06
N THR A 146 9.31 20.10 -19.88
CA THR A 146 8.60 21.15 -19.12
C THR A 146 8.50 20.86 -17.64
N LEU A 147 8.82 19.63 -17.20
CA LEU A 147 8.68 19.24 -15.79
C LEU A 147 9.64 20.01 -14.88
N ASN A 148 9.11 20.38 -13.71
CA ASN A 148 9.88 21.00 -12.63
C ASN A 148 9.79 20.15 -11.34
N PRO A 149 10.58 19.07 -11.22
CA PRO A 149 10.49 18.18 -10.08
C PRO A 149 10.89 18.87 -8.77
N ALA A 150 10.04 18.76 -7.74
CA ALA A 150 10.37 19.19 -6.38
C ALA A 150 11.29 18.17 -5.68
N THR A 151 11.11 16.88 -5.97
CA THR A 151 11.96 15.79 -5.45
C THR A 151 12.19 14.71 -6.49
N VAL A 152 13.36 14.09 -6.40
CA VAL A 152 13.75 12.93 -7.20
C VAL A 152 14.09 11.78 -6.27
N ILE A 153 13.50 10.61 -6.51
CA ILE A 153 13.77 9.39 -5.74
C ILE A 153 14.43 8.38 -6.65
N VAL A 154 15.66 7.98 -6.33
CA VAL A 154 16.31 6.86 -7.02
C VAL A 154 16.19 5.62 -6.17
N ALA A 155 15.74 4.50 -6.78
CA ALA A 155 15.53 3.25 -6.09
C ALA A 155 16.09 2.06 -6.88
N ARG A 156 16.60 1.05 -6.16
CA ARG A 156 16.98 -0.24 -6.71
C ARG A 156 16.06 -1.33 -6.19
N GLU A 157 15.39 -2.00 -7.10
CA GLU A 157 14.51 -3.12 -6.77
C GLU A 157 15.31 -4.41 -6.50
N SER A 158 14.66 -5.37 -5.83
CA SER A 158 15.28 -6.65 -5.45
C SER A 158 15.75 -7.51 -6.63
N ASP A 159 15.28 -7.23 -7.84
CA ASP A 159 15.71 -7.88 -9.07
C ASP A 159 16.87 -7.18 -9.78
N GLY A 160 17.44 -6.15 -9.13
CA GLY A 160 18.57 -5.37 -9.61
C GLY A 160 18.22 -4.22 -10.56
N ARG A 161 16.95 -4.00 -10.86
CA ARG A 161 16.54 -2.88 -11.72
C ARG A 161 16.49 -1.58 -10.94
N TRP A 162 16.85 -0.50 -11.64
CA TRP A 162 16.84 0.86 -11.13
C TRP A 162 15.64 1.63 -11.63
N TYR A 163 15.14 2.50 -10.80
CA TYR A 163 14.04 3.40 -11.11
C TYR A 163 14.34 4.79 -10.58
N VAL A 164 13.87 5.77 -11.30
CA VAL A 164 13.81 7.16 -10.86
C VAL A 164 12.34 7.56 -10.79
N THR A 165 11.96 8.27 -9.73
CA THR A 165 10.62 8.82 -9.57
C THR A 165 10.76 10.33 -9.43
N PHE A 166 10.10 11.06 -10.31
CA PHE A 166 9.99 12.51 -10.27
C PHE A 166 8.70 12.87 -9.55
N THR A 167 8.78 13.69 -8.51
CA THR A 167 7.59 14.25 -7.86
C THR A 167 7.48 15.71 -8.28
N VAL A 168 6.39 16.03 -8.93
CA VAL A 168 6.07 17.39 -9.41
C VAL A 168 4.82 17.90 -8.70
N GLU A 169 4.75 19.19 -8.53
CA GLU A 169 3.51 19.88 -8.23
C GLU A 169 2.84 20.15 -9.58
N ALA A 170 1.66 19.58 -9.77
CA ALA A 170 0.83 19.76 -10.95
C ALA A 170 -0.49 20.35 -10.52
N ASP A 171 -1.10 21.12 -11.38
CA ASP A 171 -2.46 21.58 -11.19
C ASP A 171 -3.41 20.39 -11.06
N ASP A 172 -4.48 20.59 -10.34
CA ASP A 172 -5.50 19.56 -10.25
C ASP A 172 -6.14 19.42 -11.65
N PRO A 173 -6.29 18.19 -12.15
CA PRO A 173 -6.95 18.01 -13.44
C PRO A 173 -8.40 18.46 -13.33
N GLU A 174 -8.97 18.93 -14.42
CA GLU A 174 -10.37 19.23 -14.49
C GLU A 174 -11.21 18.00 -14.15
N PRO A 175 -12.28 18.15 -13.38
CA PRO A 175 -13.23 17.07 -13.13
C PRO A 175 -13.75 16.50 -14.45
N LEU A 176 -13.92 15.18 -14.50
CA LEU A 176 -14.55 14.56 -15.67
C LEU A 176 -16.02 15.00 -15.77
N PRO A 177 -16.56 15.11 -16.99
CA PRO A 177 -17.99 15.36 -17.19
C PRO A 177 -18.86 14.37 -16.41
N GLU A 178 -20.02 14.80 -15.96
CA GLU A 178 -20.97 13.92 -15.28
C GLU A 178 -21.42 12.77 -16.19
N ALA A 179 -21.37 11.56 -15.69
CA ALA A 179 -21.79 10.35 -16.39
C ALA A 179 -23.26 9.98 -16.11
N GLY A 180 -23.89 10.61 -15.11
CA GLY A 180 -25.26 10.34 -14.65
C GLY A 180 -25.42 8.96 -13.98
N ARG A 181 -24.31 8.27 -13.65
CA ARG A 181 -24.35 6.88 -13.18
C ARG A 181 -23.76 6.73 -11.79
N ALA A 182 -24.37 5.79 -11.03
CA ALA A 182 -23.87 5.35 -9.74
C ALA A 182 -23.77 3.83 -9.72
N VAL A 183 -22.74 3.28 -9.09
CA VAL A 183 -22.48 1.84 -9.02
C VAL A 183 -22.13 1.38 -7.61
N GLY A 184 -22.74 0.27 -7.18
CA GLY A 184 -22.32 -0.50 -6.01
C GLY A 184 -21.38 -1.62 -6.46
N VAL A 185 -20.33 -1.86 -5.71
CA VAL A 185 -19.27 -2.82 -6.04
C VAL A 185 -19.08 -3.79 -4.88
N ASP A 186 -19.42 -5.04 -5.09
CA ASP A 186 -19.12 -6.16 -4.19
C ASP A 186 -17.79 -6.81 -4.61
N LEU A 187 -16.78 -6.80 -3.71
CA LEU A 187 -15.44 -7.32 -3.98
C LEU A 187 -15.29 -8.77 -3.53
N GLY A 188 -14.97 -9.66 -4.46
CA GLY A 188 -14.88 -11.10 -4.24
C GLY A 188 -13.56 -11.74 -4.67
N VAL A 189 -13.35 -12.97 -4.23
CA VAL A 189 -12.17 -13.79 -4.60
C VAL A 189 -12.44 -14.60 -5.87
N LYS A 190 -13.68 -15.07 -6.08
CA LYS A 190 -14.10 -15.84 -7.26
C LYS A 190 -14.15 -14.94 -8.49
N ASP A 191 -15.03 -13.99 -8.46
CA ASP A 191 -15.04 -12.82 -9.31
C ASP A 191 -14.37 -11.67 -8.55
N PHE A 192 -13.58 -10.84 -9.22
CA PHE A 192 -12.89 -9.74 -8.56
C PHE A 192 -13.86 -8.71 -8.03
N ALA A 193 -14.91 -8.41 -8.79
CA ALA A 193 -16.00 -7.54 -8.41
C ALA A 193 -17.30 -7.94 -9.11
N ALA A 194 -18.42 -7.84 -8.42
CA ALA A 194 -19.75 -7.79 -9.00
C ALA A 194 -20.27 -6.35 -8.90
N LEU A 195 -20.87 -5.86 -9.96
CA LEU A 195 -21.42 -4.51 -10.06
C LEU A 195 -22.95 -4.55 -9.94
N SER A 196 -23.54 -3.48 -9.45
CA SER A 196 -24.99 -3.37 -9.26
C SER A 196 -25.78 -3.36 -10.57
N ASP A 197 -25.13 -3.12 -11.71
CA ASP A 197 -25.71 -3.21 -13.05
C ASP A 197 -25.79 -4.66 -13.59
N GLY A 198 -25.26 -5.62 -12.84
CA GLY A 198 -25.20 -7.03 -13.23
C GLY A 198 -23.85 -7.48 -13.84
N THR A 199 -22.95 -6.56 -14.09
CA THR A 199 -21.62 -6.87 -14.65
C THR A 199 -20.76 -7.58 -13.61
N LYS A 200 -20.00 -8.62 -14.03
CA LYS A 200 -18.99 -9.28 -13.21
C LYS A 200 -17.61 -9.11 -13.82
N ILE A 201 -16.68 -8.65 -13.00
CA ILE A 201 -15.27 -8.50 -13.36
C ILE A 201 -14.53 -9.75 -12.88
N ALA A 202 -14.05 -10.56 -13.81
CA ALA A 202 -13.38 -11.80 -13.49
C ALA A 202 -12.07 -11.59 -12.71
N SER A 203 -11.79 -12.45 -11.74
CA SER A 203 -10.52 -12.43 -11.00
C SER A 203 -9.39 -12.98 -11.88
N PRO A 204 -8.32 -12.22 -12.16
CA PRO A 204 -7.24 -12.64 -13.05
C PRO A 204 -6.30 -13.67 -12.44
N ARG A 205 -6.32 -13.88 -11.10
CA ARG A 205 -5.52 -14.86 -10.34
C ARG A 205 -4.05 -14.89 -10.74
N HIS A 206 -3.42 -13.72 -10.76
CA HIS A 206 -2.06 -13.54 -11.28
C HIS A 206 -1.01 -14.40 -10.57
N LEU A 207 -1.11 -14.56 -9.25
CA LEU A 207 -0.21 -15.39 -8.46
C LEU A 207 -0.42 -16.88 -8.77
N GLU A 208 -1.68 -17.33 -8.82
CA GLU A 208 -2.02 -18.72 -9.09
C GLU A 208 -1.50 -19.17 -10.46
N ARG A 209 -1.75 -18.38 -11.51
CA ARG A 209 -1.24 -18.65 -12.88
C ARG A 209 0.29 -18.78 -12.94
N LYS A 210 1.03 -18.13 -12.03
CA LYS A 210 2.50 -18.17 -12.01
C LYS A 210 3.06 -19.02 -10.88
N ALA A 211 2.22 -19.65 -10.06
CA ALA A 211 2.61 -20.37 -8.84
C ALA A 211 3.67 -21.46 -9.11
N ARG A 212 3.49 -22.28 -10.17
CA ARG A 212 4.46 -23.34 -10.55
C ARG A 212 5.84 -22.77 -10.86
N ASN A 213 5.90 -21.67 -11.62
CA ASN A 213 7.15 -21.01 -11.98
C ASN A 213 7.83 -20.37 -10.75
N LEU A 214 7.06 -19.71 -9.88
CA LEU A 214 7.56 -19.12 -8.65
C LEU A 214 8.15 -20.20 -7.73
N ALA A 215 7.42 -21.29 -7.50
CA ALA A 215 7.89 -22.40 -6.70
C ALA A 215 9.19 -23.02 -7.27
N ARG A 216 9.29 -23.17 -8.60
CA ARG A 216 10.52 -23.64 -9.27
C ARG A 216 11.72 -22.71 -9.00
N TYR A 217 11.54 -21.38 -9.13
CA TYR A 217 12.61 -20.42 -8.87
C TYR A 217 12.98 -20.36 -7.38
N GLN A 218 12.01 -20.47 -6.48
CA GLN A 218 12.25 -20.51 -5.03
C GLN A 218 13.01 -21.76 -4.62
N ARG A 219 12.64 -22.96 -5.13
CA ARG A 219 13.39 -24.21 -4.90
C ARG A 219 14.82 -24.13 -5.43
N ARG A 220 15.02 -23.56 -6.62
CA ARG A 220 16.36 -23.34 -7.17
C ARG A 220 17.20 -22.39 -6.30
N LEU A 221 16.58 -21.34 -5.77
CA LEU A 221 17.24 -20.41 -4.84
C LEU A 221 17.60 -21.08 -3.52
N ALA A 222 16.70 -21.89 -2.95
CA ALA A 222 16.91 -22.58 -1.68
C ALA A 222 18.11 -23.55 -1.74
N ARG A 223 18.30 -24.24 -2.89
CA ARG A 223 19.40 -25.19 -3.11
C ARG A 223 20.79 -24.56 -3.32
N LYS A 224 20.88 -23.23 -3.41
CA LYS A 224 22.16 -22.54 -3.67
C LYS A 224 22.82 -22.09 -2.36
N GLN A 225 24.13 -22.27 -2.26
CA GLN A 225 24.93 -21.85 -1.11
C GLN A 225 24.76 -20.35 -0.82
N LYS A 226 24.57 -20.00 0.45
CA LYS A 226 24.48 -18.60 0.91
C LYS A 226 25.79 -17.88 0.59
N GLY A 227 25.70 -16.67 0.06
CA GLY A 227 26.86 -15.85 -0.33
C GLY A 227 27.38 -16.09 -1.76
N SER A 228 27.08 -17.21 -2.41
CA SER A 228 27.58 -17.52 -3.75
C SER A 228 27.00 -16.63 -4.86
N ALA A 229 27.76 -16.39 -5.92
CA ALA A 229 27.31 -15.69 -7.12
C ALA A 229 26.10 -16.38 -7.79
N ASN A 230 26.08 -17.72 -7.77
CA ASN A 230 24.97 -18.52 -8.28
C ASN A 230 23.67 -18.31 -7.48
N ARG A 231 23.78 -18.13 -6.15
CA ARG A 231 22.62 -17.76 -5.32
C ARG A 231 22.11 -16.35 -5.65
N ALA A 232 23.01 -15.38 -5.87
CA ALA A 232 22.65 -14.03 -6.28
C ALA A 232 21.90 -14.03 -7.61
N ARG A 233 22.39 -14.78 -8.62
CA ARG A 233 21.70 -14.98 -9.91
C ARG A 233 20.32 -15.62 -9.74
N ALA A 234 20.20 -16.67 -8.92
CA ALA A 234 18.92 -17.35 -8.64
C ALA A 234 17.94 -16.41 -7.92
N LYS A 235 18.42 -15.61 -6.93
CA LYS A 235 17.63 -14.58 -6.24
C LYS A 235 17.06 -13.55 -7.21
N ALA A 236 17.87 -13.06 -8.15
CA ALA A 236 17.43 -12.12 -9.17
C ALA A 236 16.35 -12.72 -10.10
N LYS A 237 16.48 -14.00 -10.50
CA LYS A 237 15.45 -14.71 -11.29
C LYS A 237 14.12 -14.84 -10.53
N ALA A 238 14.15 -15.24 -9.25
CA ALA A 238 12.97 -15.31 -8.41
C ALA A 238 12.31 -13.93 -8.22
N ALA A 239 13.10 -12.90 -7.95
CA ALA A 239 12.62 -11.52 -7.80
C ALA A 239 11.95 -11.00 -9.09
N ARG A 240 12.53 -11.30 -10.27
CA ARG A 240 11.90 -10.96 -11.56
C ARG A 240 10.54 -11.64 -11.75
N ALA A 241 10.40 -12.90 -11.35
CA ALA A 241 9.13 -13.62 -11.45
C ALA A 241 8.07 -13.00 -10.52
N HIS A 242 8.41 -12.70 -9.25
CA HIS A 242 7.53 -11.98 -8.34
C HIS A 242 7.12 -10.59 -8.85
N ARG A 243 8.07 -9.85 -9.43
CA ARG A 243 7.76 -8.55 -10.00
C ARG A 243 6.78 -8.64 -11.18
N LYS A 244 6.90 -9.65 -12.05
CA LYS A 244 5.93 -9.86 -13.15
C LYS A 244 4.52 -10.04 -12.60
N VAL A 245 4.35 -10.79 -11.50
CA VAL A 245 3.05 -10.93 -10.84
C VAL A 245 2.58 -9.59 -10.26
N LYS A 246 3.45 -8.88 -9.54
CA LYS A 246 3.13 -7.55 -8.98
C LYS A 246 2.69 -6.58 -10.07
N ASN A 247 3.44 -6.49 -11.18
CA ASN A 247 3.13 -5.54 -12.25
C ASN A 247 1.81 -5.88 -12.95
N ALA A 248 1.55 -7.16 -13.24
CA ALA A 248 0.29 -7.59 -13.85
C ALA A 248 -0.92 -7.28 -12.95
N ARG A 249 -0.77 -7.47 -11.61
CA ARG A 249 -1.80 -7.09 -10.65
C ARG A 249 -2.03 -5.57 -10.66
N GLN A 250 -0.97 -4.78 -10.62
CA GLN A 250 -1.08 -3.32 -10.63
C GLN A 250 -1.74 -2.82 -11.92
N ASP A 251 -1.37 -3.36 -13.07
CA ASP A 251 -1.98 -3.01 -14.36
C ASP A 251 -3.48 -3.30 -14.37
N PHE A 252 -3.88 -4.50 -13.91
CA PHE A 252 -5.28 -4.87 -13.78
C PHE A 252 -6.05 -3.92 -12.85
N LEU A 253 -5.52 -3.67 -11.64
CA LEU A 253 -6.16 -2.79 -10.66
C LEU A 253 -6.29 -1.35 -11.19
N HIS A 254 -5.24 -0.84 -11.86
CA HIS A 254 -5.27 0.48 -12.45
C HIS A 254 -6.31 0.60 -13.57
N LYS A 255 -6.38 -0.38 -14.47
CA LYS A 255 -7.37 -0.40 -15.55
C LYS A 255 -8.78 -0.45 -15.00
N THR A 256 -9.05 -1.37 -14.08
CA THR A 256 -10.38 -1.54 -13.48
C THR A 256 -10.83 -0.31 -12.69
N SER A 257 -9.96 0.23 -11.84
CA SER A 257 -10.31 1.43 -11.06
C SER A 257 -10.46 2.69 -11.95
N THR A 258 -9.71 2.79 -13.05
CA THR A 258 -9.86 3.90 -14.00
C THR A 258 -11.19 3.78 -14.77
N ALA A 259 -11.55 2.57 -15.22
CA ALA A 259 -12.83 2.35 -15.90
C ALA A 259 -14.00 2.75 -15.00
N LEU A 260 -14.04 2.26 -13.76
CA LEU A 260 -15.11 2.61 -12.82
C LEU A 260 -15.24 4.11 -12.57
N VAL A 261 -14.10 4.80 -12.38
CA VAL A 261 -14.08 6.25 -12.12
C VAL A 261 -14.50 7.06 -13.37
N ARG A 262 -14.20 6.57 -14.57
CA ARG A 262 -14.62 7.24 -15.81
C ARG A 262 -16.11 7.07 -16.12
N GLU A 263 -16.65 5.90 -15.79
CA GLU A 263 -18.00 5.52 -16.14
C GLU A 263 -19.07 5.91 -15.11
N HIS A 264 -18.65 6.26 -13.87
CA HIS A 264 -19.59 6.52 -12.77
C HIS A 264 -19.21 7.75 -11.96
N ASP A 265 -20.21 8.54 -11.59
CA ASP A 265 -20.04 9.71 -10.71
C ASP A 265 -19.96 9.31 -9.23
N VAL A 266 -20.72 8.25 -8.87
CA VAL A 266 -20.76 7.72 -7.51
C VAL A 266 -20.40 6.24 -7.52
N ILE A 267 -19.38 5.89 -6.76
CA ILE A 267 -18.94 4.50 -6.56
C ILE A 267 -19.12 4.16 -5.09
N VAL A 268 -19.80 3.06 -4.80
CA VAL A 268 -20.03 2.59 -3.42
C VAL A 268 -19.35 1.24 -3.23
N ILE A 269 -18.53 1.12 -2.19
CA ILE A 269 -17.83 -0.12 -1.81
C ILE A 269 -18.04 -0.44 -0.33
N GLU A 270 -17.78 -1.68 0.07
CA GLU A 270 -17.71 -2.09 1.49
C GLU A 270 -16.35 -1.79 2.12
N ASP A 271 -16.34 -1.53 3.46
CA ASP A 271 -15.13 -1.43 4.27
C ASP A 271 -14.55 -2.83 4.57
N LEU A 272 -13.82 -3.41 3.63
CA LEU A 272 -13.21 -4.72 3.82
C LEU A 272 -12.03 -4.68 4.80
N ASN A 273 -12.14 -5.45 5.90
CA ASN A 273 -11.02 -5.64 6.83
C ASN A 273 -9.99 -6.63 6.28
N VAL A 274 -9.21 -6.20 5.27
CA VAL A 274 -8.19 -7.04 4.62
C VAL A 274 -7.16 -7.58 5.62
N SER A 275 -6.79 -6.81 6.64
CA SER A 275 -5.84 -7.23 7.67
C SER A 275 -6.38 -8.37 8.52
N GLY A 276 -7.67 -8.32 8.90
CA GLY A 276 -8.37 -9.39 9.60
C GLY A 276 -8.56 -10.63 8.72
N MET A 277 -8.95 -10.44 7.45
CA MET A 277 -9.12 -11.54 6.49
C MET A 277 -7.82 -12.32 6.25
N THR A 278 -6.65 -11.66 6.34
CA THR A 278 -5.34 -12.27 6.10
C THR A 278 -4.59 -12.68 7.36
N ARG A 279 -5.13 -12.40 8.56
CA ARG A 279 -4.52 -12.76 9.83
C ARG A 279 -4.50 -14.29 9.99
N ARG A 280 -3.39 -14.84 10.48
CA ARG A 280 -3.29 -16.26 10.84
C ARG A 280 -4.18 -16.56 12.05
N PRO A 281 -4.85 -17.72 12.10
CA PRO A 281 -5.51 -18.18 13.32
C PRO A 281 -4.49 -18.30 14.45
N LYS A 282 -4.90 -18.02 15.67
CA LYS A 282 -4.08 -18.28 16.86
C LYS A 282 -3.95 -19.80 17.06
N PRO A 283 -2.76 -20.30 17.47
CA PRO A 283 -2.64 -21.69 17.92
C PRO A 283 -3.51 -21.89 19.18
N GLU A 284 -4.24 -22.98 19.24
CA GLU A 284 -5.04 -23.39 20.40
C GLU A 284 -4.42 -24.66 20.97
N PRO A 285 -3.94 -24.67 22.25
CA PRO A 285 -3.40 -25.88 22.89
C PRO A 285 -4.45 -26.98 22.97
N ASP A 286 -4.03 -28.24 22.81
CA ASP A 286 -4.89 -29.42 22.92
C ASP A 286 -4.98 -30.01 24.33
N GLY A 287 -4.28 -29.42 25.30
CA GLY A 287 -4.17 -29.87 26.68
C GLY A 287 -3.15 -31.01 26.92
N ASN A 288 -2.61 -31.62 25.85
CA ASN A 288 -1.63 -32.71 25.88
C ASN A 288 -0.23 -32.28 25.39
N GLY A 289 0.08 -30.97 25.43
CA GLY A 289 1.34 -30.43 24.98
C GLY A 289 1.43 -30.19 23.47
N GLY A 290 0.37 -30.41 22.71
CA GLY A 290 0.23 -30.15 21.29
C GLY A 290 -0.74 -29.00 21.00
N TYR A 291 -1.13 -28.88 19.72
CA TYR A 291 -2.07 -27.85 19.25
C TYR A 291 -3.21 -28.45 18.42
N GLN A 292 -4.41 -27.98 18.63
CA GLN A 292 -5.60 -28.36 17.88
C GLN A 292 -5.54 -27.89 16.41
N ARG A 293 -6.24 -28.62 15.53
CA ARG A 293 -6.43 -28.21 14.13
C ARG A 293 -7.34 -26.97 14.07
N ASN A 294 -6.79 -25.84 13.74
CA ASN A 294 -7.48 -24.52 13.73
C ASN A 294 -7.77 -23.97 12.33
N GLY A 295 -7.82 -24.82 11.29
CA GLY A 295 -8.10 -24.40 9.92
C GLY A 295 -7.00 -23.52 9.28
N ALA A 296 -5.79 -23.47 9.84
CA ALA A 296 -4.69 -22.61 9.37
C ALA A 296 -4.35 -22.81 7.88
N ALA A 297 -4.44 -24.05 7.36
CA ALA A 297 -4.17 -24.36 5.95
C ALA A 297 -5.20 -23.71 5.00
N ALA A 298 -6.50 -23.84 5.31
CA ALA A 298 -7.59 -23.23 4.56
C ALA A 298 -7.49 -21.69 4.61
N LYS A 299 -7.24 -21.14 5.81
CA LYS A 299 -7.04 -19.69 6.02
C LYS A 299 -5.83 -19.17 5.25
N ALA A 300 -4.75 -19.93 5.15
CA ALA A 300 -3.57 -19.55 4.34
C ALA A 300 -3.89 -19.54 2.84
N GLY A 301 -4.77 -20.44 2.36
CA GLY A 301 -5.28 -20.43 0.99
C GLY A 301 -6.08 -19.15 0.69
N LEU A 302 -7.07 -18.86 1.54
CA LEU A 302 -7.88 -17.65 1.44
C LEU A 302 -7.03 -16.39 1.51
N SER A 303 -6.10 -16.30 2.47
CA SER A 303 -5.17 -15.18 2.62
C SER A 303 -4.36 -14.92 1.34
N ARG A 304 -3.85 -15.97 0.69
CA ARG A 304 -3.14 -15.84 -0.59
C ARG A 304 -4.04 -15.27 -1.69
N SER A 305 -5.29 -15.72 -1.78
CA SER A 305 -6.25 -15.26 -2.78
C SER A 305 -6.64 -13.79 -2.55
N VAL A 306 -6.93 -13.40 -1.30
CA VAL A 306 -7.24 -12.01 -0.90
C VAL A 306 -6.06 -11.08 -1.21
N LEU A 307 -4.83 -11.50 -0.88
CA LEU A 307 -3.62 -10.72 -1.18
C LEU A 307 -3.31 -10.68 -2.69
N ASP A 308 -3.69 -11.72 -3.44
CA ASP A 308 -3.54 -11.70 -4.90
C ASP A 308 -4.57 -10.81 -5.57
N ALA A 309 -5.80 -10.76 -5.08
CA ALA A 309 -6.82 -9.81 -5.53
C ALA A 309 -6.40 -8.36 -5.30
N GLY A 310 -5.80 -8.04 -4.13
CA GLY A 310 -5.25 -6.73 -3.83
C GLY A 310 -6.29 -5.68 -3.47
N PHE A 311 -7.36 -6.04 -2.76
CA PHE A 311 -8.50 -5.18 -2.41
C PHE A 311 -8.10 -3.86 -1.75
N GLY A 312 -7.15 -3.89 -0.81
CA GLY A 312 -6.68 -2.65 -0.15
C GLY A 312 -6.00 -1.67 -1.12
N GLU A 313 -5.25 -2.18 -2.10
CA GLU A 313 -4.64 -1.34 -3.14
C GLU A 313 -5.70 -0.84 -4.13
N PHE A 314 -6.71 -1.65 -4.44
CA PHE A 314 -7.83 -1.24 -5.29
C PHE A 314 -8.62 -0.09 -4.66
N ARG A 315 -8.99 -0.23 -3.36
CA ARG A 315 -9.63 0.84 -2.60
C ARG A 315 -8.81 2.13 -2.64
N ARG A 316 -7.50 2.04 -2.32
CA ARG A 316 -6.60 3.20 -2.39
C ARG A 316 -6.57 3.85 -3.78
N GLN A 317 -6.65 3.03 -4.85
CA GLN A 317 -6.71 3.55 -6.22
C GLN A 317 -8.03 4.23 -6.53
N LEU A 318 -9.14 3.74 -6.03
CA LEU A 318 -10.44 4.39 -6.15
C LEU A 318 -10.47 5.72 -5.39
N GLU A 319 -9.95 5.75 -4.14
CA GLU A 319 -9.88 6.95 -3.31
C GLU A 319 -9.19 8.11 -4.05
N TYR A 320 -7.92 7.95 -4.43
CA TYR A 320 -7.20 9.06 -5.07
C TYR A 320 -7.67 9.37 -6.50
N LYS A 321 -8.22 8.39 -7.22
CA LYS A 321 -8.76 8.64 -8.56
C LYS A 321 -10.11 9.34 -8.51
N ALA A 322 -10.98 8.95 -7.59
CA ALA A 322 -12.25 9.64 -7.38
C ALA A 322 -12.00 11.11 -7.02
N GLU A 323 -11.09 11.37 -6.06
CA GLU A 323 -10.67 12.73 -5.73
C GLU A 323 -10.13 13.47 -6.96
N ARG A 324 -9.21 12.85 -7.70
CA ARG A 324 -8.55 13.46 -8.86
C ARG A 324 -9.52 13.82 -9.99
N TYR A 325 -10.55 13.04 -10.19
CA TYR A 325 -11.48 13.18 -11.32
C TYR A 325 -12.84 13.75 -10.91
N GLY A 326 -12.98 14.29 -9.69
CA GLY A 326 -14.24 14.90 -9.22
C GLY A 326 -15.37 13.89 -9.01
N ARG A 327 -15.05 12.62 -8.68
CA ARG A 327 -16.01 11.55 -8.42
C ARG A 327 -16.24 11.36 -6.93
N THR A 328 -17.37 10.79 -6.55
CA THR A 328 -17.69 10.46 -5.16
C THR A 328 -17.45 8.98 -4.91
N LEU A 329 -16.55 8.67 -3.93
CA LEU A 329 -16.41 7.32 -3.40
C LEU A 329 -17.07 7.26 -2.02
N THR A 330 -18.06 6.38 -1.86
CA THR A 330 -18.73 6.10 -0.59
C THR A 330 -18.32 4.72 -0.09
N VAL A 331 -17.95 4.63 1.18
CA VAL A 331 -17.57 3.36 1.83
C VAL A 331 -18.61 3.06 2.89
N ILE A 332 -19.35 1.95 2.73
CA ILE A 332 -20.36 1.52 3.70
C ILE A 332 -19.75 0.63 4.78
N ASP A 333 -20.45 0.50 5.90
CA ASP A 333 -20.01 -0.34 7.02
C ASP A 333 -19.88 -1.82 6.59
N ARG A 334 -18.83 -2.48 7.07
CA ARG A 334 -18.51 -3.90 6.81
C ARG A 334 -19.52 -4.90 7.37
N TRP A 335 -20.34 -4.47 8.31
CA TRP A 335 -21.35 -5.31 8.95
C TRP A 335 -22.72 -5.19 8.28
N TYR A 336 -22.85 -4.32 7.29
CA TYR A 336 -24.07 -4.23 6.50
C TYR A 336 -24.37 -5.58 5.81
N PRO A 337 -25.56 -6.18 6.00
CA PRO A 337 -25.87 -7.54 5.53
C PRO A 337 -26.17 -7.57 4.01
N SER A 338 -25.28 -7.01 3.19
CA SER A 338 -25.47 -6.80 1.75
C SER A 338 -25.87 -8.08 1.01
N SER A 339 -25.25 -9.22 1.31
CA SER A 339 -25.54 -10.49 0.62
C SER A 339 -26.80 -11.21 1.11
N LYS A 340 -27.30 -10.90 2.33
CA LYS A 340 -28.46 -11.54 2.95
C LYS A 340 -29.77 -10.76 2.77
N THR A 341 -29.69 -9.51 2.45
CA THR A 341 -30.85 -8.63 2.22
C THR A 341 -31.33 -8.81 0.78
N CYS A 342 -32.61 -8.98 0.58
CA CYS A 342 -33.20 -9.02 -0.75
C CYS A 342 -33.19 -7.61 -1.37
N SER A 343 -32.53 -7.43 -2.50
CA SER A 343 -32.46 -6.13 -3.19
C SER A 343 -33.80 -5.68 -3.82
N ALA A 344 -34.79 -6.58 -3.90
CA ALA A 344 -36.11 -6.26 -4.44
C ALA A 344 -37.08 -5.80 -3.36
N CYS A 345 -37.16 -6.46 -2.20
CA CYS A 345 -38.16 -6.17 -1.17
C CYS A 345 -37.58 -5.84 0.22
N GLY A 346 -36.28 -5.87 0.41
CA GLY A 346 -35.63 -5.57 1.69
C GLY A 346 -35.67 -6.71 2.71
N HIS A 347 -36.30 -7.86 2.42
CA HIS A 347 -36.37 -8.99 3.35
C HIS A 347 -34.96 -9.48 3.72
N LEU A 348 -34.69 -9.64 5.03
CA LEU A 348 -33.41 -10.09 5.56
C LEU A 348 -33.45 -11.61 5.86
N LEU A 349 -32.62 -12.39 5.18
CA LEU A 349 -32.46 -13.79 5.47
C LEU A 349 -31.75 -14.03 6.81
N ALA A 350 -32.23 -14.96 7.62
CA ALA A 350 -31.57 -15.37 8.87
C ALA A 350 -30.17 -15.91 8.62
N GLY A 351 -30.00 -16.73 7.58
CA GLY A 351 -28.71 -17.32 7.19
C GLY A 351 -28.60 -17.51 5.69
N LEU A 352 -27.37 -17.36 5.15
CA LEU A 352 -27.04 -17.68 3.76
C LEU A 352 -25.65 -18.32 3.73
N SER A 353 -25.55 -19.57 3.28
CA SER A 353 -24.28 -20.28 3.18
C SER A 353 -23.31 -19.58 2.23
N LEU A 354 -22.02 -19.57 2.56
CA LEU A 354 -20.98 -19.04 1.70
C LEU A 354 -20.87 -19.76 0.34
N SER A 355 -21.33 -20.99 0.25
CA SER A 355 -21.35 -21.76 -1.00
C SER A 355 -22.53 -21.43 -1.90
N THR A 356 -23.63 -20.86 -1.35
CA THR A 356 -24.82 -20.48 -2.11
C THR A 356 -24.52 -19.31 -3.04
N ARG A 357 -24.73 -19.51 -4.34
CA ARG A 357 -24.50 -18.49 -5.37
C ARG A 357 -25.78 -17.87 -5.90
N HIS A 358 -26.84 -18.67 -5.94
CA HIS A 358 -28.17 -18.24 -6.34
C HIS A 358 -29.16 -18.59 -5.24
N TRP A 359 -30.11 -17.72 -4.98
CA TRP A 359 -31.14 -17.93 -3.99
C TRP A 359 -32.44 -17.24 -4.38
N GLN A 360 -33.55 -17.71 -3.85
CA GLN A 360 -34.87 -17.12 -4.06
C GLN A 360 -35.34 -16.51 -2.74
N CYS A 361 -35.87 -15.29 -2.82
CA CYS A 361 -36.40 -14.60 -1.64
C CYS A 361 -37.67 -15.29 -1.16
N PRO A 362 -37.78 -15.71 0.11
CA PRO A 362 -38.96 -16.36 0.65
C PRO A 362 -40.16 -15.39 0.77
N SER A 363 -39.91 -14.09 0.82
CA SER A 363 -40.95 -13.08 0.97
C SER A 363 -41.57 -12.64 -0.37
N CYS A 364 -40.77 -12.36 -1.39
CA CYS A 364 -41.24 -11.81 -2.66
C CYS A 364 -41.00 -12.73 -3.87
N GLY A 365 -40.39 -13.90 -3.70
CA GLY A 365 -40.14 -14.84 -4.78
C GLY A 365 -39.00 -14.45 -5.76
N ALA A 366 -38.39 -13.27 -5.62
CA ALA A 366 -37.36 -12.80 -6.53
C ALA A 366 -36.11 -13.71 -6.48
N ARG A 367 -35.58 -14.04 -7.66
CA ARG A 367 -34.33 -14.83 -7.79
C ARG A 367 -33.14 -13.92 -7.88
N HIS A 368 -32.13 -14.24 -7.11
CA HIS A 368 -30.92 -13.42 -6.99
C HIS A 368 -29.65 -14.24 -7.29
N ASP A 369 -28.75 -13.64 -8.08
CA ASP A 369 -27.33 -13.94 -7.96
C ASP A 369 -26.82 -13.23 -6.69
N ARG A 370 -26.15 -13.95 -5.80
CA ARG A 370 -25.74 -13.46 -4.49
C ARG A 370 -24.86 -12.22 -4.55
N ASP A 371 -23.85 -12.24 -5.44
CA ASP A 371 -22.83 -11.20 -5.51
C ASP A 371 -23.44 -9.93 -6.20
N ILE A 372 -24.27 -10.10 -7.23
CA ILE A 372 -25.03 -8.98 -7.86
C ILE A 372 -26.04 -8.39 -6.88
N ASN A 373 -26.76 -9.23 -6.13
CA ASN A 373 -27.67 -8.77 -5.08
C ASN A 373 -26.95 -7.93 -4.02
N ALA A 374 -25.77 -8.40 -3.57
CA ALA A 374 -24.94 -7.65 -2.64
C ALA A 374 -24.53 -6.29 -3.22
N ALA A 375 -24.10 -6.23 -4.47
CA ALA A 375 -23.71 -4.98 -5.13
C ALA A 375 -24.88 -3.97 -5.22
N LYS A 376 -26.10 -4.44 -5.49
CA LYS A 376 -27.32 -3.60 -5.48
C LYS A 376 -27.61 -3.03 -4.09
N ASN A 377 -27.50 -3.85 -3.05
CA ASN A 377 -27.70 -3.43 -1.67
C ASN A 377 -26.60 -2.46 -1.19
N ILE A 378 -25.35 -2.68 -1.61
CA ILE A 378 -24.23 -1.75 -1.36
C ILE A 378 -24.55 -0.37 -1.97
N LEU A 379 -25.02 -0.33 -3.20
CA LEU A 379 -25.42 0.93 -3.84
C LEU A 379 -26.57 1.63 -3.10
N ALA A 380 -27.59 0.87 -2.70
CA ALA A 380 -28.74 1.41 -1.97
C ALA A 380 -28.31 2.00 -0.61
N ALA A 381 -27.48 1.29 0.14
CA ALA A 381 -26.94 1.76 1.42
C ALA A 381 -26.07 3.03 1.24
N GLY A 382 -25.24 3.10 0.22
CA GLY A 382 -24.42 4.29 -0.05
C GLY A 382 -25.26 5.51 -0.44
N ARG A 383 -26.36 5.32 -1.16
CA ARG A 383 -27.31 6.39 -1.48
C ARG A 383 -28.04 6.91 -0.24
N ALA A 384 -28.39 6.04 0.70
CA ALA A 384 -28.99 6.42 1.98
C ALA A 384 -28.04 7.29 2.81
N VAL A 385 -26.77 6.88 2.91
CA VAL A 385 -25.71 7.67 3.57
C VAL A 385 -25.55 9.06 2.92
N ALA A 386 -25.59 9.14 1.60
CA ALA A 386 -25.47 10.41 0.88
C ALA A 386 -26.65 11.36 1.11
N ARG A 387 -27.86 10.85 1.33
CA ARG A 387 -29.08 11.63 1.59
C ARG A 387 -29.24 12.08 3.05
N GLY A 388 -28.35 11.65 3.95
CA GLY A 388 -28.43 12.03 5.36
C GLY A 388 -29.61 11.41 6.13
N SER A 389 -30.23 10.34 5.62
CA SER A 389 -31.31 9.64 6.30
C SER A 389 -30.74 8.83 7.47
N PRO A 390 -31.13 9.10 8.74
CA PRO A 390 -30.71 8.31 9.88
C PRO A 390 -31.60 7.05 9.98
N GLY A 391 -31.34 6.08 9.13
CA GLY A 391 -31.91 4.75 9.25
C GLY A 391 -30.76 3.79 9.58
N ASP A 392 -30.64 3.39 10.84
CA ASP A 392 -29.83 2.30 11.38
C ASP A 392 -28.32 2.24 11.02
N ALA A 393 -27.73 3.32 10.60
CA ALA A 393 -26.29 3.45 10.43
C ALA A 393 -25.69 4.12 11.68
N CYS A 394 -25.08 3.34 12.56
CA CYS A 394 -24.26 3.84 13.65
C CYS A 394 -23.24 4.86 13.12
N GLY A 395 -23.41 6.12 13.54
CA GLY A 395 -22.43 7.19 13.56
C GLY A 395 -21.62 7.43 12.29
N ALA A 396 -22.08 8.30 11.39
CA ALA A 396 -21.27 8.84 10.31
C ALA A 396 -20.71 10.20 10.76
N ASP A 397 -19.44 10.26 11.09
CA ASP A 397 -18.73 11.53 11.23
C ASP A 397 -18.28 12.03 9.85
N VAL A 398 -18.81 13.20 9.46
CA VAL A 398 -18.37 13.90 8.27
C VAL A 398 -17.23 14.83 8.67
N SER A 399 -16.00 14.36 8.57
CA SER A 399 -14.85 15.25 8.72
C SER A 399 -14.63 16.05 7.43
N HIS A 400 -14.89 17.35 7.52
CA HIS A 400 -14.51 18.31 6.50
C HIS A 400 -13.04 18.68 6.70
N SER A 401 -12.11 18.00 6.02
CA SER A 401 -10.83 18.59 5.68
C SER A 401 -10.91 19.01 4.23
N GLY A 402 -10.67 20.29 3.98
CA GLY A 402 -10.90 20.90 2.67
C GLY A 402 -10.26 20.11 1.54
N SER A 403 -11.06 19.82 0.54
CA SER A 403 -10.79 19.32 -0.80
C SER A 403 -11.02 17.84 -1.14
N SER A 404 -11.56 16.95 -0.29
CA SER A 404 -12.02 15.65 -0.82
C SER A 404 -13.29 15.14 -0.13
N ARG A 405 -14.28 14.75 -0.93
CA ARG A 405 -15.54 14.20 -0.43
C ARG A 405 -15.43 12.68 -0.24
N VAL A 406 -14.63 12.23 0.71
CA VAL A 406 -14.67 10.85 1.18
C VAL A 406 -15.60 10.79 2.38
N ARG A 407 -16.74 10.14 2.24
CA ARG A 407 -17.68 9.90 3.36
C ARG A 407 -17.45 8.49 3.89
N SER A 408 -16.96 8.36 5.13
CA SER A 408 -16.86 7.08 5.83
C SER A 408 -17.71 7.10 7.10
N ALA A 409 -18.45 6.02 7.33
CA ALA A 409 -19.14 5.79 8.60
C ALA A 409 -18.18 5.08 9.56
N VAL A 410 -17.89 5.68 10.73
CA VAL A 410 -17.03 5.11 11.76
C VAL A 410 -17.85 4.82 13.00
N LYS A 411 -17.79 3.59 13.51
CA LYS A 411 -18.37 3.18 14.78
C LYS A 411 -17.45 3.63 15.91
N GLN A 412 -17.94 4.45 16.84
CA GLN A 412 -17.23 4.77 18.08
C GLN A 412 -17.19 3.53 18.98
N GLU A 413 -16.01 2.96 19.17
CA GLU A 413 -15.79 2.04 20.30
C GLU A 413 -15.46 2.86 21.57
N PRO A 414 -15.98 2.45 22.75
CA PRO A 414 -15.66 3.13 24.00
C PRO A 414 -14.16 3.03 24.28
N ARG A 415 -13.55 4.15 24.69
CA ARG A 415 -12.14 4.25 25.08
C ARG A 415 -11.84 3.24 26.18
N ARG A 416 -11.11 2.17 25.88
CA ARG A 416 -10.49 1.35 26.91
C ARG A 416 -9.25 2.08 27.44
N ALA A 417 -9.18 2.14 28.77
CA ALA A 417 -8.07 2.68 29.52
C ALA A 417 -6.74 2.05 29.07
N THR A 418 -5.71 2.88 29.01
CA THR A 418 -4.31 2.54 28.77
C THR A 418 -3.83 1.46 29.73
N ALA A 419 -3.69 0.23 29.28
CA ALA A 419 -2.91 -0.78 29.96
C ALA A 419 -1.43 -0.53 29.69
N GLY A 420 -0.63 -0.48 30.74
CA GLY A 420 0.80 -0.20 30.71
C GLY A 420 1.58 -1.20 29.85
N ILE A 421 2.72 -0.74 29.38
CA ILE A 421 3.72 -1.48 28.58
C ILE A 421 4.21 -2.66 29.45
N PRO A 422 4.19 -3.92 28.97
CA PRO A 422 4.83 -5.01 29.69
C PRO A 422 6.35 -4.82 29.66
N VAL A 423 6.95 -4.73 30.82
CA VAL A 423 8.39 -4.87 31.01
C VAL A 423 8.75 -6.32 30.72
N LEU A 424 9.60 -6.55 29.70
CA LEU A 424 10.25 -7.84 29.50
C LEU A 424 11.24 -8.02 30.65
N GLN A 425 10.95 -8.96 31.54
CA GLN A 425 11.93 -9.49 32.48
C GLN A 425 12.88 -10.41 31.72
N ASP A 426 14.17 -10.12 31.83
CA ASP A 426 15.25 -10.98 31.45
C ASP A 426 15.19 -12.27 32.31
N GLY A 427 15.04 -13.42 31.67
CA GLY A 427 15.19 -14.74 32.28
C GLY A 427 16.39 -15.41 31.66
N GLU A 428 17.26 -15.90 32.51
CA GLU A 428 18.55 -16.58 32.33
C GLU A 428 18.64 -17.58 31.18
#